data_a064516840b712b909560652a6765d47
#
_entry.id   a064516840b712b909560652a6765d47
#
_cell.length_a   1.000
_cell.length_b   1.000
_cell.length_c   1.000
_cell.angle_alpha   90.00
_cell.angle_beta   90.00
_cell.angle_gamma   90.00
#
_symmetry.space_group_name_H-M   'P 1'
#
loop_
_entity.id
_entity.type
_entity.pdbx_description
1 polymer ?
#
loop_
_entity_poly.entity_id
_entity_poly.type
_entity_poly.pdbx_seq_one_letter_code
_entity_poly.pdbx_strand_id
1 'polypeptide(L)'
;MRAEPRLTRDADLAIVVGSDDEAEALISSLRLDGYEAFAAVEHEVMARLATVRLTRGGDEFGTITDLLFASCGIEAEVVDAAESIEVLPGLTVPVATVAHLIVMKTLARDDRRRPADADDLVGLAAVADDADWVSALVAARLVMSRGYGRQRDLVAAIEQLRNDPTW
;
A
#
# COMPACT_ATOMS: atom_id res chain seq x y z
N MET A 1 0.41 -12.95 -11.55
CA MET A 1 1.29 -12.85 -10.36
C MET A 1 2.04 -11.53 -10.51
N ARG A 2 2.07 -10.66 -9.48
CA ARG A 2 2.63 -9.29 -9.59
C ARG A 2 4.15 -9.26 -9.41
N ALA A 3 4.72 -10.22 -8.70
CA ALA A 3 6.15 -10.43 -8.48
C ALA A 3 6.38 -11.87 -7.99
N GLU A 4 7.62 -12.25 -7.70
CA GLU A 4 7.88 -13.55 -7.10
C GLU A 4 7.17 -13.68 -5.73
N PRO A 5 6.51 -14.84 -5.46
CA PRO A 5 5.82 -15.04 -4.19
C PRO A 5 6.82 -15.03 -3.04
N ARG A 6 6.63 -14.15 -2.08
CA ARG A 6 7.37 -14.12 -0.82
C ARG A 6 6.40 -14.40 0.32
N LEU A 7 6.79 -15.29 1.23
CA LEU A 7 6.03 -15.46 2.45
C LEU A 7 6.16 -14.20 3.30
N THR A 8 5.04 -13.49 3.49
CA THR A 8 4.92 -12.34 4.37
C THR A 8 3.89 -12.66 5.45
N ARG A 9 4.05 -12.05 6.62
CA ARG A 9 3.06 -12.08 7.70
C ARG A 9 2.21 -10.83 7.74
N ASP A 10 2.46 -9.91 6.82
CA ASP A 10 1.78 -8.63 6.76
C ASP A 10 0.82 -8.59 5.58
N ALA A 11 -0.40 -8.13 5.82
CA ALA A 11 -1.41 -7.84 4.81
C ALA A 11 -1.72 -6.34 4.85
N ASP A 12 -1.42 -5.64 3.76
CA ASP A 12 -1.73 -4.21 3.60
C ASP A 12 -3.07 -4.06 2.85
N LEU A 13 -4.05 -3.42 3.47
CA LEU A 13 -5.39 -3.21 2.92
C LEU A 13 -5.66 -1.71 2.74
N ALA A 14 -5.75 -1.24 1.50
CA ALA A 14 -6.20 0.12 1.22
C ALA A 14 -7.72 0.22 1.42
N ILE A 15 -8.14 1.18 2.26
CA ILE A 15 -9.53 1.36 2.65
C ILE A 15 -9.97 2.77 2.30
N VAL A 16 -11.08 2.90 1.59
CA VAL A 16 -11.70 4.19 1.29
C VAL A 16 -12.76 4.52 2.33
N VAL A 17 -12.57 5.63 3.02
CA VAL A 17 -13.53 6.20 3.98
C VAL A 17 -13.71 7.69 3.73
N GLY A 18 -14.90 8.19 3.99
CA GLY A 18 -15.20 9.62 3.86
C GLY A 18 -14.68 10.48 5.02
N SER A 19 -14.49 9.87 6.20
CA SER A 19 -14.06 10.55 7.42
C SER A 19 -13.31 9.62 8.36
N ASP A 20 -12.64 10.20 9.36
CA ASP A 20 -11.99 9.42 10.41
C ASP A 20 -13.02 8.72 11.31
N ASP A 21 -14.23 9.28 11.46
CA ASP A 21 -15.34 8.61 12.18
C ASP A 21 -15.74 7.28 11.51
N GLU A 22 -15.74 7.23 10.18
CA GLU A 22 -16.00 5.99 9.45
C GLU A 22 -14.87 4.98 9.63
N ALA A 23 -13.61 5.45 9.65
CA ALA A 23 -12.46 4.59 9.94
C ALA A 23 -12.56 4.01 11.36
N GLU A 24 -12.91 4.83 12.36
CA GLU A 24 -13.09 4.40 13.76
C GLU A 24 -14.24 3.41 13.88
N ALA A 25 -15.35 3.61 13.18
CA ALA A 25 -16.48 2.68 13.15
C ALA A 25 -16.08 1.31 12.59
N LEU A 26 -15.29 1.29 11.49
CA LEU A 26 -14.74 0.05 10.93
C LEU A 26 -13.83 -0.66 11.93
N ILE A 27 -12.90 0.07 12.57
CA ILE A 27 -11.98 -0.50 13.57
C ILE A 27 -12.78 -1.08 14.75
N SER A 28 -13.83 -0.38 15.19
CA SER A 28 -14.71 -0.84 16.27
C SER A 28 -15.44 -2.13 15.89
N SER A 29 -15.90 -2.26 14.65
CA SER A 29 -16.50 -3.50 14.14
C SER A 29 -15.49 -4.66 14.12
N LEU A 30 -14.27 -4.41 13.63
CA LEU A 30 -13.23 -5.44 13.60
C LEU A 30 -12.82 -5.91 15.00
N ARG A 31 -12.88 -5.02 16.00
CA ARG A 31 -12.65 -5.41 17.39
C ARG A 31 -13.71 -6.39 17.92
N LEU A 32 -14.97 -6.25 17.49
CA LEU A 32 -16.02 -7.21 17.83
C LEU A 32 -15.76 -8.58 17.17
N ASP A 33 -15.07 -8.61 16.05
CA ASP A 33 -14.65 -9.82 15.33
C ASP A 33 -13.32 -10.41 15.85
N GLY A 34 -12.78 -9.87 16.96
CA GLY A 34 -11.61 -10.39 17.64
C GLY A 34 -10.27 -9.84 17.14
N TYR A 35 -10.29 -8.74 16.38
CA TYR A 35 -9.07 -8.01 16.04
C TYR A 35 -8.71 -7.00 17.13
N GLU A 36 -7.42 -6.80 17.36
CA GLU A 36 -6.87 -5.83 18.30
C GLU A 36 -6.00 -4.81 17.58
N ALA A 37 -6.31 -3.53 17.75
CA ALA A 37 -5.47 -2.44 17.24
C ALA A 37 -4.34 -2.17 18.25
N PHE A 38 -3.09 -2.35 17.80
CA PHE A 38 -1.91 -2.14 18.66
C PHE A 38 -1.03 -0.97 18.23
N ALA A 39 -1.25 -0.42 17.04
CA ALA A 39 -0.61 0.80 16.59
C ALA A 39 -1.53 1.59 15.66
N ALA A 40 -1.50 2.91 15.80
CA ALA A 40 -2.15 3.85 14.89
C ALA A 40 -1.16 4.95 14.51
N VAL A 41 -1.16 5.35 13.25
CA VAL A 41 -0.31 6.41 12.71
C VAL A 41 -1.21 7.45 12.06
N GLU A 42 -1.03 8.71 12.46
CA GLU A 42 -1.65 9.85 11.81
C GLU A 42 -0.72 10.46 10.77
N HIS A 43 -1.28 10.99 9.70
CA HIS A 43 -0.52 11.76 8.73
C HIS A 43 -0.28 13.16 9.28
N GLU A 44 0.98 13.49 9.61
CA GLU A 44 1.35 14.72 10.32
C GLU A 44 0.81 16.01 9.67
N VAL A 45 0.83 16.09 8.33
CA VAL A 45 0.41 17.28 7.60
C VAL A 45 -1.10 17.37 7.42
N MET A 46 -1.76 16.22 7.21
CA MET A 46 -3.21 16.18 6.91
C MET A 46 -4.06 16.02 8.17
N ALA A 47 -3.43 15.74 9.31
CA ALA A 47 -4.11 15.45 10.58
C ALA A 47 -5.24 14.42 10.41
N ARG A 48 -5.00 13.39 9.60
CA ARG A 48 -5.91 12.29 9.29
C ARG A 48 -5.32 10.97 9.72
N LEU A 49 -6.18 10.04 10.14
CA LEU A 49 -5.79 8.66 10.43
C LEU A 49 -5.20 8.04 9.14
N ALA A 50 -3.90 7.74 9.16
CA ALA A 50 -3.20 7.22 8.00
C ALA A 50 -3.19 5.69 7.96
N THR A 51 -2.81 5.05 9.06
CA THR A 51 -2.68 3.58 9.12
C THR A 51 -3.06 3.09 10.50
N VAL A 52 -3.79 1.98 10.55
CA VAL A 52 -4.05 1.24 11.80
C VAL A 52 -3.55 -0.19 11.62
N ARG A 53 -2.70 -0.60 12.53
CA ARG A 53 -2.13 -1.93 12.56
C ARG A 53 -2.91 -2.82 13.50
N LEU A 54 -3.38 -3.95 12.97
CA LEU A 54 -4.21 -4.91 13.67
C LEU A 54 -3.50 -6.27 13.79
N THR A 55 -3.84 -6.99 14.84
CA THR A 55 -3.58 -8.42 14.96
C THR A 55 -4.88 -9.11 15.37
N ARG A 56 -4.97 -10.42 15.17
CA ARG A 56 -6.15 -11.19 15.59
C ARG A 56 -5.79 -12.10 16.76
N GLY A 57 -6.59 -12.05 17.83
CA GLY A 57 -6.44 -12.95 18.97
C GLY A 57 -6.52 -14.42 18.54
N GLY A 58 -5.57 -15.23 18.96
CA GLY A 58 -5.52 -16.66 18.62
C GLY A 58 -4.96 -16.99 17.23
N ASP A 59 -4.45 -16.00 16.49
CA ASP A 59 -3.71 -16.26 15.24
C ASP A 59 -2.32 -16.84 15.54
N GLU A 60 -2.16 -18.13 15.29
CA GLU A 60 -0.90 -18.86 15.51
C GLU A 60 0.23 -18.41 14.58
N PHE A 61 -0.10 -17.79 13.44
CA PHE A 61 0.87 -17.29 12.46
C PHE A 61 1.39 -15.89 12.80
N GLY A 62 0.69 -15.17 13.69
CA GLY A 62 1.02 -13.80 14.07
C GLY A 62 0.91 -12.83 12.88
N THR A 63 -0.15 -12.99 12.08
CA THR A 63 -0.42 -12.14 10.92
C THR A 63 -0.71 -10.71 11.38
N ILE A 64 -0.06 -9.75 10.76
CA ILE A 64 -0.31 -8.33 10.94
C ILE A 64 -1.17 -7.84 9.78
N THR A 65 -2.21 -7.08 10.09
CA THR A 65 -3.05 -6.43 9.08
C THR A 65 -2.93 -4.92 9.22
N ASP A 66 -2.42 -4.26 8.19
CA ASP A 66 -2.34 -2.81 8.11
C ASP A 66 -3.52 -2.27 7.30
N LEU A 67 -4.39 -1.49 7.95
CA LEU A 67 -5.46 -0.74 7.29
C LEU A 67 -4.92 0.63 6.88
N LEU A 68 -4.87 0.90 5.58
CA LEU A 68 -4.35 2.14 5.00
C LEU A 68 -5.52 3.05 4.61
N PHE A 69 -5.77 4.12 5.39
CA PHE A 69 -6.88 5.06 5.19
C PHE A 69 -6.46 6.33 4.43
N ALA A 70 -5.40 6.99 4.91
CA ALA A 70 -4.87 8.22 4.31
C ALA A 70 -3.33 8.19 4.35
N SER A 71 -2.75 7.08 3.95
CA SER A 71 -1.30 6.84 4.02
C SER A 71 -0.53 7.40 2.84
N CYS A 72 -1.14 7.42 1.66
CA CYS A 72 -0.53 7.87 0.40
C CYS A 72 -1.38 8.89 -0.38
N GLY A 73 -2.64 9.11 0.03
CA GLY A 73 -3.54 10.09 -0.57
C GLY A 73 -4.13 9.70 -1.92
N ILE A 74 -3.94 8.45 -2.36
CA ILE A 74 -4.51 7.86 -3.58
C ILE A 74 -5.22 6.53 -3.29
N GLU A 75 -5.64 6.29 -2.07
CA GLU A 75 -6.30 5.05 -1.68
C GLU A 75 -7.55 4.79 -2.51
N ALA A 76 -8.33 5.82 -2.84
CA ALA A 76 -9.51 5.71 -3.70
C ALA A 76 -9.15 5.21 -5.10
N GLU A 77 -8.14 5.78 -5.72
CA GLU A 77 -7.67 5.38 -7.06
C GLU A 77 -7.10 3.96 -7.03
N VAL A 78 -6.41 3.59 -5.95
CA VAL A 78 -5.90 2.21 -5.76
C VAL A 78 -7.05 1.21 -5.70
N VAL A 79 -8.08 1.52 -4.93
CA VAL A 79 -9.26 0.62 -4.76
C VAL A 79 -10.08 0.56 -6.05
N ASP A 80 -10.34 1.70 -6.71
CA ASP A 80 -11.12 1.77 -7.94
C ASP A 80 -10.46 1.01 -9.11
N ALA A 81 -9.12 1.02 -9.17
CA ALA A 81 -8.36 0.34 -10.20
C ALA A 81 -7.96 -1.10 -9.83
N ALA A 82 -8.32 -1.58 -8.64
CA ALA A 82 -7.93 -2.91 -8.18
C ALA A 82 -8.47 -4.01 -9.10
N GLU A 83 -7.63 -5.01 -9.33
CA GLU A 83 -7.96 -6.16 -10.16
C GLU A 83 -8.36 -7.35 -9.30
N SER A 84 -9.45 -8.03 -9.67
CA SER A 84 -9.89 -9.25 -9.00
C SER A 84 -8.96 -10.41 -9.34
N ILE A 85 -8.21 -10.90 -8.38
CA ILE A 85 -7.25 -12.00 -8.54
C ILE A 85 -7.66 -13.18 -7.66
N GLU A 86 -7.75 -14.36 -8.24
CA GLU A 86 -7.90 -15.60 -7.49
C GLU A 86 -6.55 -15.96 -6.85
N VAL A 87 -6.44 -15.75 -5.54
CA VAL A 87 -5.20 -15.98 -4.77
C VAL A 87 -5.10 -17.40 -4.25
N LEU A 88 -6.24 -18.05 -4.05
CA LEU A 88 -6.39 -19.48 -3.73
C LEU A 88 -7.61 -20.01 -4.45
N PRO A 89 -7.74 -21.32 -4.69
CA PRO A 89 -8.92 -21.90 -5.30
C PRO A 89 -10.21 -21.46 -4.59
N GLY A 90 -11.06 -20.73 -5.29
CA GLY A 90 -12.34 -20.20 -4.78
C GLY A 90 -12.20 -18.92 -3.92
N LEU A 91 -11.01 -18.37 -3.71
CA LEU A 91 -10.79 -17.11 -3.02
C LEU A 91 -10.27 -16.04 -3.97
N THR A 92 -11.16 -15.13 -4.36
CA THR A 92 -10.82 -13.97 -5.19
C THR A 92 -10.79 -12.71 -4.34
N VAL A 93 -9.74 -11.92 -4.47
CA VAL A 93 -9.56 -10.66 -3.75
C VAL A 93 -9.20 -9.52 -4.71
N PRO A 94 -9.60 -8.26 -4.43
CA PRO A 94 -9.12 -7.11 -5.16
C PRO A 94 -7.65 -6.85 -4.81
N VAL A 95 -6.80 -6.76 -5.82
CA VAL A 95 -5.36 -6.51 -5.66
C VAL A 95 -4.98 -5.24 -6.42
N ALA A 96 -4.20 -4.37 -5.79
CA ALA A 96 -3.70 -3.17 -6.41
C ALA A 96 -2.92 -3.46 -7.70
N THR A 97 -3.03 -2.58 -8.69
CA THR A 97 -2.29 -2.71 -9.96
C THR A 97 -0.78 -2.59 -9.73
N VAL A 98 0.02 -3.09 -10.67
CA VAL A 98 1.50 -2.95 -10.64
C VAL A 98 1.89 -1.48 -10.52
N ALA A 99 1.23 -0.60 -11.28
CA ALA A 99 1.47 0.84 -11.25
C ALA A 99 1.29 1.43 -9.85
N HIS A 100 0.18 1.13 -9.17
CA HIS A 100 -0.09 1.63 -7.82
C HIS A 100 0.88 1.03 -6.78
N LEU A 101 1.23 -0.25 -6.90
CA LEU A 101 2.22 -0.89 -6.03
C LEU A 101 3.60 -0.22 -6.16
N ILE A 102 4.04 0.12 -7.38
CA ILE A 102 5.29 0.87 -7.61
C ILE A 102 5.26 2.20 -6.85
N VAL A 103 4.19 2.99 -6.98
CA VAL A 103 4.07 4.30 -6.31
C VAL A 103 4.09 4.15 -4.79
N MET A 104 3.28 3.25 -4.24
CA MET A 104 3.17 3.04 -2.80
C MET A 104 4.49 2.55 -2.20
N LYS A 105 5.18 1.61 -2.85
CA LYS A 105 6.49 1.10 -2.43
C LYS A 105 7.57 2.17 -2.55
N THR A 106 7.60 2.96 -3.63
CA THR A 106 8.53 4.09 -3.77
C THR A 106 8.33 5.14 -2.68
N LEU A 107 7.07 5.44 -2.33
CA LEU A 107 6.74 6.38 -1.24
C LEU A 107 7.16 5.84 0.13
N ALA A 108 6.98 4.53 0.37
CA ALA A 108 7.26 3.89 1.66
C ALA A 108 8.74 3.52 1.84
N ARG A 109 9.53 3.48 0.76
CA ARG A 109 10.91 2.99 0.76
C ARG A 109 11.76 3.65 1.86
N ASP A 110 12.40 2.82 2.66
CA ASP A 110 13.41 3.20 3.65
C ASP A 110 14.51 2.13 3.66
N ASP A 111 15.58 2.35 2.86
CA ASP A 111 16.65 1.37 2.67
C ASP A 111 17.38 0.99 3.96
N ARG A 112 17.30 1.85 5.00
CA ARG A 112 17.92 1.57 6.29
C ARG A 112 17.08 0.67 7.19
N ARG A 113 15.74 0.81 7.12
CA ARG A 113 14.79 0.11 8.00
C ARG A 113 14.03 -1.01 7.28
N ARG A 114 13.87 -0.89 5.96
CA ARG A 114 13.06 -1.79 5.13
C ARG A 114 13.79 -2.15 3.83
N PRO A 115 14.93 -2.84 3.89
CA PRO A 115 15.72 -3.19 2.69
C PRO A 115 14.92 -4.05 1.69
N ALA A 116 13.96 -4.84 2.16
CA ALA A 116 13.08 -5.65 1.32
C ALA A 116 12.19 -4.82 0.36
N ASP A 117 11.94 -3.53 0.66
CA ASP A 117 11.16 -2.67 -0.24
C ASP A 117 11.91 -2.42 -1.57
N ALA A 118 13.23 -2.44 -1.58
CA ALA A 118 14.05 -2.35 -2.80
C ALA A 118 13.88 -3.60 -3.67
N ASP A 119 13.93 -4.80 -3.07
CA ASP A 119 13.74 -6.07 -3.80
C ASP A 119 12.32 -6.16 -4.39
N ASP A 120 11.31 -5.72 -3.62
CA ASP A 120 9.93 -5.67 -4.10
C ASP A 120 9.79 -4.72 -5.32
N LEU A 121 10.46 -3.56 -5.30
CA LEU A 121 10.47 -2.61 -6.43
C LEU A 121 11.15 -3.19 -7.67
N VAL A 122 12.26 -3.90 -7.52
CA VAL A 122 12.93 -4.63 -8.61
C VAL A 122 11.98 -5.68 -9.21
N GLY A 123 11.31 -6.44 -8.36
CA GLY A 123 10.31 -7.44 -8.80
C GLY A 123 9.13 -6.83 -9.54
N LEU A 124 8.62 -5.68 -9.07
CA LEU A 124 7.54 -4.95 -9.74
C LEU A 124 8.01 -4.35 -11.08
N ALA A 125 9.20 -3.77 -11.12
CA ALA A 125 9.79 -3.23 -12.35
C ALA A 125 9.98 -4.30 -13.44
N ALA A 126 10.32 -5.53 -13.05
CA ALA A 126 10.50 -6.64 -13.99
C ALA A 126 9.20 -7.11 -14.67
N VAL A 127 8.03 -6.83 -14.08
CA VAL A 127 6.72 -7.24 -14.62
C VAL A 127 5.90 -6.07 -15.16
N ALA A 128 6.32 -4.82 -14.91
CA ALA A 128 5.64 -3.61 -15.36
C ALA A 128 5.76 -3.44 -16.88
N ASP A 129 4.64 -3.16 -17.53
CA ASP A 129 4.61 -2.77 -18.94
C ASP A 129 4.63 -1.24 -19.12
N ASP A 130 4.61 -0.77 -20.37
CA ASP A 130 4.62 0.67 -20.65
C ASP A 130 3.38 1.40 -20.13
N ALA A 131 2.22 0.76 -20.08
CA ALA A 131 1.00 1.34 -19.53
C ALA A 131 1.08 1.46 -18.00
N ASP A 132 1.68 0.47 -17.33
CA ASP A 132 1.95 0.52 -15.88
C ASP A 132 2.86 1.71 -15.53
N TRP A 133 3.94 1.93 -16.30
CA TRP A 133 4.85 3.04 -16.06
C TRP A 133 4.16 4.41 -16.24
N VAL A 134 3.33 4.55 -17.29
CA VAL A 134 2.56 5.79 -17.50
C VAL A 134 1.60 6.01 -16.34
N SER A 135 0.88 4.98 -15.91
CA SER A 135 -0.07 5.05 -14.78
C SER A 135 0.63 5.35 -13.47
N ALA A 136 1.79 4.75 -13.21
CA ALA A 136 2.59 5.03 -12.02
C ALA A 136 3.04 6.50 -11.96
N LEU A 137 3.49 7.08 -13.07
CA LEU A 137 3.86 8.50 -13.12
C LEU A 137 2.67 9.42 -12.91
N VAL A 138 1.49 9.08 -13.40
CA VAL A 138 0.25 9.84 -13.15
C VAL A 138 -0.10 9.77 -11.66
N ALA A 139 -0.11 8.60 -11.08
CA ALA A 139 -0.41 8.39 -9.66
C ALA A 139 0.62 9.10 -8.75
N ALA A 140 1.92 9.05 -9.08
CA ALA A 140 2.97 9.76 -8.35
C ALA A 140 2.75 11.28 -8.33
N ARG A 141 2.40 11.87 -9.47
CA ARG A 141 2.05 13.30 -9.55
C ARG A 141 0.85 13.63 -8.67
N LEU A 142 -0.14 12.74 -8.62
CA LEU A 142 -1.33 12.92 -7.80
C LEU A 142 -0.98 12.88 -6.30
N VAL A 143 -0.18 11.90 -5.85
CA VAL A 143 0.36 11.83 -4.47
C VAL A 143 1.07 13.13 -4.10
N MET A 144 1.97 13.61 -4.97
CA MET A 144 2.72 14.84 -4.73
C MET A 144 1.81 16.08 -4.68
N SER A 145 0.87 16.22 -5.62
CA SER A 145 -0.06 17.36 -5.69
C SER A 145 -0.99 17.43 -4.47
N ARG A 146 -1.32 16.29 -3.86
CA ARG A 146 -2.12 16.19 -2.64
C ARG A 146 -1.31 16.37 -1.35
N GLY A 147 0.02 16.56 -1.45
CA GLY A 147 0.88 16.80 -0.29
C GLY A 147 1.38 15.54 0.43
N TYR A 148 1.18 14.36 -0.14
CA TYR A 148 1.59 13.08 0.46
C TYR A 148 3.01 12.62 0.07
N GLY A 149 3.75 13.40 -0.73
CA GLY A 149 5.06 13.03 -1.26
C GLY A 149 6.19 12.89 -0.22
N ARG A 150 5.96 13.24 1.05
CA ARG A 150 6.94 13.11 2.15
C ARG A 150 8.29 13.76 1.82
N GLN A 151 8.27 14.92 1.17
CA GLN A 151 9.45 15.66 0.68
C GLN A 151 10.32 14.88 -0.32
N ARG A 152 9.75 13.87 -1.00
CA ARG A 152 10.42 13.08 -2.03
C ARG A 152 9.92 13.51 -3.42
N ASP A 153 10.80 13.48 -4.40
CA ASP A 153 10.42 13.54 -5.81
C ASP A 153 10.10 12.12 -6.30
N LEU A 154 8.83 11.73 -6.15
CA LEU A 154 8.36 10.40 -6.54
C LEU A 154 8.44 10.19 -8.05
N VAL A 155 8.26 11.26 -8.84
CA VAL A 155 8.34 11.16 -10.31
C VAL A 155 9.77 10.83 -10.72
N ALA A 156 10.76 11.58 -10.23
CA ALA A 156 12.16 11.30 -10.51
C ALA A 156 12.59 9.90 -10.02
N ALA A 157 12.12 9.48 -8.85
CA ALA A 157 12.43 8.16 -8.30
C ALA A 157 11.86 7.03 -9.18
N ILE A 158 10.62 7.16 -9.69
CA ILE A 158 9.99 6.16 -10.55
C ILE A 158 10.65 6.15 -11.94
N GLU A 159 11.00 7.30 -12.50
CA GLU A 159 11.75 7.38 -13.75
C GLU A 159 13.14 6.73 -13.63
N GLN A 160 13.81 6.90 -12.50
CA GLN A 160 15.07 6.24 -12.22
C GLN A 160 14.90 4.72 -12.13
N LEU A 161 13.90 4.23 -11.37
CA LEU A 161 13.58 2.80 -11.28
C LEU A 161 13.29 2.17 -12.65
N ARG A 162 12.55 2.90 -13.53
CA ARG A 162 12.26 2.44 -14.90
C ARG A 162 13.52 2.28 -15.72
N ASN A 163 14.48 3.20 -15.58
CA ASN A 163 15.70 3.22 -16.38
C ASN A 163 16.81 2.31 -15.82
N ASP A 164 16.82 2.11 -14.51
CA ASP A 164 17.77 1.25 -13.79
C ASP A 164 17.05 0.50 -12.67
N PRO A 165 16.51 -0.71 -12.94
CA PRO A 165 15.82 -1.50 -11.94
C PRO A 165 16.69 -2.00 -10.78
N THR A 166 18.00 -1.82 -10.88
CA THR A 166 18.93 -2.20 -9.79
C THR A 166 19.19 -1.07 -8.79
N TRP A 167 18.53 0.04 -8.98
CA TRP A 167 18.60 1.28 -8.20
C TRP A 167 18.22 1.13 -6.74
#